data_8af73317975eef26368a136fb1138c4e
#
_entry.id   8af73317975eef26368a136fb1138c4e
#
_cell.length_a   1.000
_cell.length_b   1.000
_cell.length_c   1.000
_cell.angle_alpha   90.00
_cell.angle_beta   90.00
_cell.angle_gamma   90.00
#
_symmetry.space_group_name_H-M   'P 1'
#
loop_
_entity.id
_entity.type
_entity.pdbx_description
1 polymer ?
#
loop_
_entity_poly.entity_id
_entity_poly.type
_entity_poly.pdbx_seq_one_letter_code
_entity_poly.pdbx_strand_id
1 'polypeptide(L)'
;MYSKVVLDRFMSPNHCGLIKNADVVATFTSEATGDMVKLYLSLDKDKIVDAKFKAFGSPLTICASDIMCEMLFGKTLEEATALSNKEVEDIMDMPKTEKLHASVMLEELVVEATKIYKKKK
;
A
#
# COMPACT_ATOMS: atom_id res chain seq x y z
N MET A 1 12.47 3.96 17.95
CA MET A 1 11.23 3.51 18.58
C MET A 1 10.05 3.80 17.65
N TYR A 2 9.08 2.91 17.62
CA TYR A 2 7.92 3.04 16.73
C TYR A 2 6.74 3.68 17.44
N SER A 3 5.90 4.42 16.70
CA SER A 3 4.67 4.98 17.23
C SER A 3 3.68 3.86 17.58
N LYS A 4 2.63 4.20 18.33
CA LYS A 4 1.57 3.24 18.66
C LYS A 4 0.87 2.76 17.40
N VAL A 5 0.65 3.64 16.42
CA VAL A 5 0.04 3.28 15.14
C VAL A 5 0.87 2.20 14.44
N VAL A 6 2.17 2.39 14.36
CA VAL A 6 3.08 1.43 13.72
C VAL A 6 3.04 0.09 14.43
N LEU A 7 3.15 0.11 15.76
CA LEU A 7 3.16 -1.14 16.53
C LEU A 7 1.83 -1.89 16.40
N ASP A 8 0.71 -1.19 16.52
CA ASP A 8 -0.60 -1.83 16.46
C ASP A 8 -0.83 -2.47 15.08
N ARG A 9 -0.51 -1.77 13.99
CA ARG A 9 -0.72 -2.30 12.65
C ARG A 9 0.29 -3.37 12.29
N PHE A 10 1.50 -3.30 12.81
CA PHE A 10 2.48 -4.36 12.61
C PHE A 10 2.06 -5.65 13.31
N MET A 11 1.59 -5.54 14.55
CA MET A 11 1.19 -6.70 15.34
C MET A 11 -0.10 -7.33 14.83
N SER A 12 -1.00 -6.53 14.26
CA SER A 12 -2.31 -7.02 13.85
C SER A 12 -2.81 -6.22 12.63
N PRO A 13 -2.17 -6.44 11.47
CA PRO A 13 -2.60 -5.74 10.25
C PRO A 13 -3.98 -6.19 9.81
N ASN A 14 -4.79 -5.23 9.35
CA ASN A 14 -6.18 -5.50 8.95
C ASN A 14 -6.30 -5.98 7.51
N HIS A 15 -5.32 -5.71 6.67
CA HIS A 15 -5.40 -5.94 5.23
C HIS A 15 -4.31 -6.87 4.69
N CYS A 16 -3.61 -7.57 5.58
CA CYS A 16 -2.56 -8.50 5.18
C CYS A 16 -3.16 -9.78 4.61
N GLY A 17 -2.65 -10.22 3.47
CA GLY A 17 -3.11 -11.43 2.83
C GLY A 17 -3.13 -11.30 1.32
N LEU A 18 -3.79 -12.24 0.66
CA LEU A 18 -3.95 -12.20 -0.78
C LEU A 18 -5.44 -12.21 -1.14
N ILE A 19 -5.74 -11.79 -2.35
CA ILE A 19 -7.08 -11.90 -2.92
C ILE A 19 -7.00 -12.92 -4.04
N LYS A 20 -7.76 -14.00 -3.91
CA LYS A 20 -7.83 -15.02 -4.97
C LYS A 20 -8.56 -14.41 -6.18
N ASN A 21 -7.95 -14.57 -7.36
CA ASN A 21 -8.49 -13.99 -8.59
C ASN A 21 -8.59 -12.47 -8.55
N ALA A 22 -7.59 -11.82 -7.94
CA ALA A 22 -7.54 -10.36 -7.91
C ALA A 22 -7.52 -9.79 -9.34
N ASP A 23 -8.17 -8.65 -9.53
CA ASP A 23 -8.15 -7.95 -10.82
C ASP A 23 -6.79 -7.35 -11.13
N VAL A 24 -6.08 -6.92 -10.08
CA VAL A 24 -4.74 -6.34 -10.21
C VAL A 24 -3.85 -6.90 -9.12
N VAL A 25 -2.63 -7.28 -9.49
CA VAL A 25 -1.57 -7.60 -8.54
C VAL A 25 -0.37 -6.75 -8.95
N ALA A 26 -0.04 -5.78 -8.12
CA ALA A 26 1.07 -4.87 -8.36
C ALA A 26 2.17 -5.12 -7.34
N THR A 27 3.43 -5.06 -7.78
CA THR A 27 4.56 -5.28 -6.89
C THR A 27 5.55 -4.13 -7.03
N PHE A 28 6.08 -3.68 -5.92
CA PHE A 28 7.15 -2.68 -5.93
C PHE A 28 8.19 -3.05 -4.89
N THR A 29 9.46 -2.91 -5.27
CA THR A 29 10.59 -3.18 -4.39
C THR A 29 11.39 -1.88 -4.21
N SER A 30 11.64 -1.51 -2.97
CA SER A 30 12.47 -0.35 -2.68
C SER A 30 13.94 -0.70 -2.87
N GLU A 31 14.64 0.00 -3.75
CA GLU A 31 16.08 -0.20 -3.93
C GLU A 31 16.87 0.26 -2.70
N ALA A 32 16.33 1.24 -1.99
CA ALA A 32 17.02 1.80 -0.82
C ALA A 32 17.10 0.81 0.34
N THR A 33 16.06 -0.01 0.56
CA THR A 33 15.98 -0.89 1.72
C THR A 33 15.86 -2.37 1.37
N GLY A 34 15.50 -2.69 0.12
CA GLY A 34 15.20 -4.06 -0.28
C GLY A 34 13.80 -4.52 0.12
N ASP A 35 13.02 -3.65 0.75
CA ASP A 35 11.65 -3.98 1.12
C ASP A 35 10.79 -4.16 -0.13
N MET A 36 9.86 -5.10 -0.07
CA MET A 36 8.96 -5.39 -1.20
C MET A 36 7.53 -5.42 -0.71
N VAL A 37 6.63 -4.83 -1.50
CA VAL A 37 5.20 -4.88 -1.23
C VAL A 37 4.48 -5.40 -2.47
N LYS A 38 3.60 -6.36 -2.26
CA LYS A 38 2.70 -6.88 -3.29
C LYS A 38 1.29 -6.46 -2.92
N LEU A 39 0.64 -5.72 -3.81
CA LEU A 39 -0.70 -5.18 -3.59
C LEU A 39 -1.70 -5.94 -4.46
N TYR A 40 -2.76 -6.45 -3.83
CA TYR A 40 -3.85 -7.14 -4.51
C TYR A 40 -5.09 -6.26 -4.47
N LEU A 41 -5.71 -6.02 -5.63
CA LEU A 41 -6.92 -5.22 -5.74
C LEU A 41 -8.01 -5.97 -6.47
N SER A 42 -9.23 -5.88 -5.96
CA SER A 42 -10.43 -6.26 -6.69
C SER A 42 -11.18 -5.00 -7.06
N LEU A 43 -11.62 -4.90 -8.30
CA LEU A 43 -12.32 -3.72 -8.80
C LEU A 43 -13.70 -4.09 -9.33
N ASP A 44 -14.66 -3.18 -9.11
CA ASP A 44 -15.99 -3.27 -9.68
C ASP A 44 -16.31 -1.91 -10.27
N LYS A 45 -16.49 -1.86 -11.59
CA LYS A 45 -16.74 -0.60 -12.32
C LYS A 45 -15.69 0.45 -12.01
N ASP A 46 -14.41 0.03 -12.10
CA ASP A 46 -13.23 0.87 -11.84
C ASP A 46 -13.06 1.28 -10.38
N LYS A 47 -13.94 0.86 -9.49
CA LYS A 47 -13.86 1.17 -8.06
C LYS A 47 -13.21 0.02 -7.30
N ILE A 48 -12.28 0.35 -6.41
CA ILE A 48 -11.60 -0.65 -5.57
C ILE A 48 -12.56 -1.12 -4.49
N VAL A 49 -12.94 -2.39 -4.56
CA VAL A 49 -13.88 -3.00 -3.61
C VAL A 49 -13.21 -3.93 -2.60
N ASP A 50 -11.94 -4.25 -2.82
CA ASP A 50 -11.12 -4.96 -1.84
C ASP A 50 -9.65 -4.67 -2.11
N ALA A 51 -8.86 -4.57 -1.05
CA ALA A 51 -7.43 -4.31 -1.14
C ALA A 51 -6.72 -5.08 -0.04
N LYS A 52 -5.70 -5.85 -0.43
CA LYS A 52 -4.87 -6.61 0.51
C LYS A 52 -3.42 -6.52 0.06
N PHE A 53 -2.51 -6.85 0.98
CA PHE A 53 -1.09 -6.79 0.67
C PHE A 53 -0.33 -7.95 1.29
N LYS A 54 0.82 -8.24 0.71
CA LYS A 54 1.88 -9.01 1.33
C LYS A 54 3.15 -8.20 1.24
N ALA A 55 3.97 -8.23 2.26
CA ALA A 55 5.18 -7.41 2.29
C ALA A 55 6.34 -8.15 2.96
N PHE A 56 7.54 -7.85 2.47
CA PHE A 56 8.79 -8.20 3.12
C PHE A 56 9.46 -6.89 3.53
N GLY A 57 9.73 -6.73 4.82
CA GLY A 57 10.39 -5.52 5.28
C GLY A 57 10.22 -5.30 6.77
N SER A 58 10.48 -4.07 7.18
CA SER A 58 10.42 -3.67 8.57
C SER A 58 8.96 -3.47 9.01
N PRO A 59 8.74 -3.29 10.34
CA PRO A 59 7.42 -2.89 10.82
C PRO A 59 6.86 -1.64 10.15
N LEU A 60 7.73 -0.72 9.70
CA LEU A 60 7.30 0.48 8.98
C LEU A 60 6.64 0.12 7.64
N THR A 61 7.22 -0.82 6.90
CA THR A 61 6.69 -1.26 5.61
C THR A 61 5.33 -1.92 5.76
N ILE A 62 5.19 -2.77 6.76
CA ILE A 62 3.93 -3.47 7.01
C ILE A 62 2.84 -2.49 7.43
N CYS A 63 3.17 -1.56 8.34
CA CYS A 63 2.22 -0.53 8.76
C CYS A 63 1.79 0.35 7.58
N ALA A 64 2.74 0.83 6.79
CA ALA A 64 2.46 1.68 5.64
C ALA A 64 1.56 0.96 4.63
N SER A 65 1.82 -0.31 4.38
CA SER A 65 1.03 -1.12 3.43
C SER A 65 -0.40 -1.31 3.92
N ASP A 66 -0.59 -1.53 5.21
CA ASP A 66 -1.91 -1.68 5.80
C ASP A 66 -2.73 -0.39 5.68
N ILE A 67 -2.10 0.75 6.00
CA ILE A 67 -2.73 2.07 5.84
C ILE A 67 -3.09 2.33 4.37
N MET A 68 -2.18 2.00 3.45
CA MET A 68 -2.40 2.16 2.03
C MET A 68 -3.66 1.43 1.57
N CYS A 69 -3.83 0.18 1.95
CA CYS A 69 -5.01 -0.60 1.58
C CYS A 69 -6.29 0.05 2.08
N GLU A 70 -6.27 0.58 3.30
CA GLU A 70 -7.41 1.27 3.88
C GLU A 70 -7.74 2.54 3.11
N MET A 71 -6.72 3.30 2.68
CA MET A 71 -6.91 4.52 1.90
C MET A 71 -7.45 4.23 0.50
N LEU A 72 -7.02 3.12 -0.10
CA LEU A 72 -7.44 2.76 -1.47
C LEU A 72 -8.87 2.24 -1.52
N PHE A 73 -9.32 1.59 -0.46
CA PHE A 73 -10.65 0.98 -0.43
C PHE A 73 -11.74 2.02 -0.72
N GLY A 74 -12.61 1.69 -1.66
CA GLY A 74 -13.74 2.55 -2.01
C GLY A 74 -13.43 3.64 -3.02
N LYS A 75 -12.18 3.77 -3.47
CA LYS A 75 -11.81 4.76 -4.47
C LYS A 75 -11.68 4.12 -5.85
N THR A 76 -11.84 4.94 -6.90
CA THR A 76 -11.45 4.50 -8.23
C THR A 76 -9.94 4.61 -8.34
N LEU A 77 -9.35 3.92 -9.32
CA LEU A 77 -7.92 4.07 -9.57
C LEU A 77 -7.55 5.51 -9.94
N GLU A 78 -8.44 6.20 -10.66
CA GLU A 78 -8.23 7.61 -10.98
C GLU A 78 -8.16 8.45 -9.70
N GLU A 79 -9.09 8.27 -8.78
CA GLU A 79 -9.07 8.96 -7.48
C GLU A 79 -7.83 8.60 -6.68
N ALA A 80 -7.39 7.35 -6.77
CA ALA A 80 -6.21 6.88 -6.03
C ALA A 80 -4.92 7.61 -6.47
N THR A 81 -4.87 8.09 -7.71
CA THR A 81 -3.69 8.83 -8.19
C THR A 81 -3.49 10.17 -7.48
N ALA A 82 -4.52 10.68 -6.82
CA ALA A 82 -4.42 11.91 -6.03
C ALA A 82 -3.91 11.67 -4.61
N LEU A 83 -3.81 10.42 -4.17
CA LEU A 83 -3.28 10.09 -2.86
C LEU A 83 -1.76 10.17 -2.87
N SER A 84 -1.18 10.51 -1.72
CA SER A 84 0.28 10.69 -1.63
C SER A 84 0.90 9.83 -0.53
N ASN A 85 2.18 9.55 -0.69
CA ASN A 85 2.98 8.88 0.34
C ASN A 85 3.00 9.71 1.62
N LYS A 86 2.96 11.05 1.49
CA LYS A 86 2.93 11.94 2.65
C LYS A 86 1.71 11.69 3.52
N GLU A 87 0.55 11.44 2.92
CA GLU A 87 -0.66 11.14 3.69
C GLU A 87 -0.51 9.87 4.51
N VAL A 88 0.14 8.84 3.95
CA VAL A 88 0.44 7.61 4.67
C VAL A 88 1.38 7.90 5.84
N GLU A 89 2.44 8.66 5.58
CA GLU A 89 3.43 9.03 6.61
C GLU A 89 2.79 9.78 7.76
N ASP A 90 1.88 10.71 7.45
CA ASP A 90 1.20 11.48 8.49
C ASP A 90 0.36 10.58 9.40
N ILE A 91 -0.31 9.58 8.84
CA ILE A 91 -1.11 8.62 9.62
C ILE A 91 -0.21 7.75 10.49
N MET A 92 1.01 7.43 10.03
CA MET A 92 1.95 6.61 10.80
C MET A 92 2.42 7.26 12.09
N ASP A 93 2.31 8.59 12.17
CA ASP A 93 2.63 9.36 13.38
C ASP A 93 4.07 9.12 13.87
N MET A 94 5.01 9.20 12.95
CA MET A 94 6.44 9.05 13.23
C MET A 94 7.24 10.21 12.66
N PRO A 95 8.41 10.51 13.25
CA PRO A 95 9.31 11.49 12.65
C PRO A 95 9.69 11.07 11.23
N LYS A 96 9.73 12.04 10.32
CA LYS A 96 10.09 11.79 8.93
C LYS A 96 11.57 11.47 8.82
N THR A 97 11.91 10.32 8.22
CA THR A 97 13.28 9.89 8.00
C THR A 97 13.37 9.29 6.60
N GLU A 98 14.58 9.13 6.09
CA GLU A 98 14.77 8.46 4.80
C GLU A 98 14.21 7.04 4.80
N LYS A 99 14.39 6.34 5.91
CA LYS A 99 13.89 4.97 6.04
C LYS A 99 12.37 4.94 5.98
N LEU A 100 11.70 5.91 6.60
CA LEU A 100 10.25 6.02 6.52
C LEU A 100 9.80 6.24 5.09
N HIS A 101 10.42 7.19 4.37
CA HIS A 101 10.09 7.43 2.97
C HIS A 101 10.25 6.17 2.12
N ALA A 102 11.33 5.45 2.33
CA ALA A 102 11.61 4.23 1.54
C ALA A 102 10.60 3.11 1.83
N SER A 103 9.98 3.13 3.00
CA SER A 103 9.01 2.10 3.40
C SER A 103 7.59 2.40 2.91
N VAL A 104 7.31 3.60 2.45
CA VAL A 104 5.98 4.02 2.00
C VAL A 104 5.95 4.01 0.47
N MET A 105 5.13 3.15 -0.10
CA MET A 105 5.14 2.84 -1.53
C MET A 105 3.77 3.00 -2.19
N LEU A 106 2.89 3.82 -1.59
CA LEU A 106 1.53 3.98 -2.12
C LEU A 106 1.55 4.55 -3.54
N GLU A 107 2.27 5.64 -3.77
CA GLU A 107 2.30 6.29 -5.08
C GLU A 107 2.83 5.35 -6.15
N GLU A 108 3.92 4.66 -5.85
CA GLU A 108 4.56 3.73 -6.78
C GLU A 108 3.64 2.57 -7.13
N LEU A 109 2.96 2.01 -6.12
CA LEU A 109 2.06 0.89 -6.33
C LEU A 109 0.80 1.30 -7.08
N VAL A 110 0.28 2.51 -6.87
CA VAL A 110 -0.87 3.01 -7.62
C VAL A 110 -0.51 3.19 -9.10
N VAL A 111 0.67 3.72 -9.40
CA VAL A 111 1.14 3.83 -10.78
C VAL A 111 1.19 2.47 -11.44
N GLU A 112 1.79 1.49 -10.77
CA GLU A 112 1.91 0.14 -11.30
C GLU A 112 0.55 -0.53 -11.47
N ALA A 113 -0.33 -0.39 -10.49
CA ALA A 113 -1.67 -0.95 -10.53
C ALA A 113 -2.48 -0.36 -11.70
N THR A 114 -2.34 0.94 -11.92
CA THR A 114 -3.04 1.62 -13.02
C THR A 114 -2.57 1.09 -14.37
N LYS A 115 -1.26 0.91 -14.54
CA LYS A 115 -0.70 0.35 -15.77
C LYS A 115 -1.24 -1.05 -16.04
N ILE A 116 -1.25 -1.89 -15.02
CA ILE A 116 -1.71 -3.27 -15.14
C ILE A 116 -3.20 -3.30 -15.52
N TYR A 117 -4.00 -2.49 -14.85
CA TYR A 117 -5.45 -2.46 -15.10
C TYR A 117 -5.78 -1.96 -16.51
N LYS A 118 -5.08 -0.95 -16.99
CA LYS A 118 -5.29 -0.42 -18.33
C LYS A 118 -4.96 -1.44 -19.41
N LYS A 119 -3.96 -2.27 -19.19
CA LYS A 119 -3.59 -3.33 -20.16
C LYS A 119 -4.66 -4.41 -20.26
N LYS A 120 -5.47 -4.59 -19.22
CA LYS A 120 -6.53 -5.62 -19.21
C LYS A 120 -7.79 -5.17 -19.93
N LYS A 121 -7.95 -3.87 -20.15
CA LYS A 121 -9.12 -3.31 -20.83
C LYS A 121 -8.93 -3.21 -22.32
#